data_52e4d5e79bf1360f3493ac5bd668545d
#
_entry.id   52e4d5e79bf1360f3493ac5bd668545d
#
_cell.length_a   1.000
_cell.length_b   1.000
_cell.length_c   1.000
_cell.angle_alpha   90.00
_cell.angle_beta   90.00
_cell.angle_gamma   90.00
#
_symmetry.space_group_name_H-M   'P 1'
#
loop_
_entity.id
_entity.type
_entity.pdbx_description
1 polymer ?
#
loop_
_entity_poly.entity_id
_entity_poly.type
_entity_poly.pdbx_seq_one_letter_code
_entity_poly.pdbx_strand_id
1 'polypeptide(L)'
;DEGGRTCHAAIVSRELGIPCIVGAKEATKVLKEGMEITVDAKRGVVYEGIVLMEEKEEGKTSANIASVSAHGVVTEDIIHQLAPITATKIYMNLGEPSIIGRYKNLPFDGIGLMRTEFIFTNMIGAHPMYLVKTGQGKMMVDKLAEGITMVAQEIYPRPVVVRMSDFRTNEFRGLKGGDEVEPIEANPMIGWRGVSRYISPAYEEGFRLECRAMRKVREEYGLENVWAMLPFVRTTWELRKVKEIMAEEGLVQDKGFKLWIMAEVPSVVFEAEEFAQLVDGFSIGSNDLTQLVMGADRDSGILNNMGYFDERNEAVKRAISILIKAAHKYGKTISICGQGPSQYPEFAEFLVQEGIDSISVNPDTVAYTRRLVATVEQRMILNKIRNM
;
A
#
# COMPACT_ATOMS: atom_id res chain seq x y z
N ASP A 1 7.01 14.28 17.72
CA ASP A 1 6.32 14.32 19.02
C ASP A 1 5.01 13.54 18.99
N GLU A 2 4.24 13.63 17.91
CA GLU A 2 2.92 13.03 17.76
C GLU A 2 2.93 11.85 16.76
N GLY A 3 1.80 11.16 16.65
CA GLY A 3 1.59 10.08 15.71
C GLY A 3 1.74 8.69 16.32
N GLY A 4 1.14 7.72 15.65
CA GLY A 4 1.20 6.29 15.95
C GLY A 4 1.91 5.50 14.85
N ARG A 5 2.00 4.19 14.99
CA ARG A 5 2.66 3.29 14.03
C ARG A 5 2.05 3.31 12.62
N THR A 6 0.81 3.77 12.50
CA THR A 6 0.05 3.89 11.25
C THR A 6 0.06 5.30 10.67
N CYS A 7 0.69 6.28 11.33
CA CYS A 7 0.79 7.64 10.79
C CYS A 7 1.69 7.67 9.54
N HIS A 8 1.48 8.67 8.70
CA HIS A 8 2.18 8.81 7.42
C HIS A 8 3.72 8.78 7.58
N ALA A 9 4.26 9.50 8.57
CA ALA A 9 5.70 9.54 8.83
C ALA A 9 6.29 8.16 9.16
N ALA A 10 5.60 7.36 9.98
CA ALA A 10 6.04 6.02 10.34
C ALA A 10 6.02 5.07 9.13
N ILE A 11 4.97 5.15 8.30
CA ILE A 11 4.83 4.32 7.09
C ILE A 11 5.93 4.65 6.10
N VAL A 12 6.12 5.93 5.78
CA VAL A 12 7.14 6.39 4.82
C VAL A 12 8.55 6.04 5.28
N SER A 13 8.88 6.29 6.55
CA SER A 13 10.20 5.97 7.09
C SER A 13 10.49 4.47 7.02
N ARG A 14 9.48 3.63 7.31
CA ARG A 14 9.60 2.17 7.21
C ARG A 14 9.82 1.71 5.76
N GLU A 15 9.10 2.29 4.80
CA GLU A 15 9.27 2.00 3.37
C GLU A 15 10.66 2.40 2.88
N LEU A 16 11.19 3.52 3.34
CA LEU A 16 12.54 3.99 3.01
C LEU A 16 13.65 3.26 3.78
N GLY A 17 13.32 2.45 4.77
CA GLY A 17 14.28 1.78 5.65
C GLY A 17 15.01 2.75 6.59
N ILE A 18 14.41 3.89 6.90
CA ILE A 18 14.95 4.91 7.79
C ILE A 18 14.46 4.65 9.23
N PRO A 19 15.36 4.52 10.23
CA PRO A 19 14.96 4.41 11.62
C PRO A 19 14.09 5.59 12.04
N CYS A 20 12.89 5.31 12.56
CA CYS A 20 11.90 6.34 12.92
C CYS A 20 11.23 5.99 14.25
N ILE A 21 11.10 6.99 15.11
CA ILE A 21 10.31 6.91 16.33
C ILE A 21 9.23 7.99 16.26
N VAL A 22 7.98 7.61 16.44
CA VAL A 22 6.82 8.50 16.47
C VAL A 22 6.15 8.45 17.85
N GLY A 23 5.38 9.49 18.20
CA GLY A 23 4.77 9.57 19.52
C GLY A 23 5.77 9.82 20.67
N ALA A 24 6.91 10.43 20.37
CA ALA A 24 7.97 10.72 21.32
C ALA A 24 7.65 11.85 22.33
N LYS A 25 6.47 12.49 22.19
CA LYS A 25 5.88 13.52 23.05
C LYS A 25 6.67 14.82 23.18
N GLU A 26 7.98 14.74 23.45
CA GLU A 26 8.82 15.89 23.77
C GLU A 26 10.12 15.96 22.93
N ALA A 27 10.22 15.17 21.87
CA ALA A 27 11.44 15.13 21.05
C ALA A 27 11.85 16.51 20.54
N THR A 28 10.90 17.31 20.03
CA THR A 28 11.18 18.68 19.53
C THR A 28 11.59 19.67 20.62
N LYS A 29 11.27 19.38 21.88
CA LYS A 29 11.70 20.21 23.04
C LYS A 29 13.07 19.83 23.56
N VAL A 30 13.40 18.55 23.48
CA VAL A 30 14.63 17.97 24.05
C VAL A 30 15.78 17.99 23.05
N LEU A 31 15.50 17.60 21.79
CA LEU A 31 16.51 17.54 20.73
C LEU A 31 16.74 18.95 20.14
N LYS A 32 18.00 19.30 19.95
CA LYS A 32 18.42 20.57 19.40
C LYS A 32 19.21 20.35 18.11
N GLU A 33 19.16 21.34 17.23
CA GLU A 33 19.95 21.32 16.00
C GLU A 33 21.45 21.18 16.29
N GLY A 34 22.11 20.28 15.56
CA GLY A 34 23.53 19.96 15.75
C GLY A 34 23.85 18.95 16.87
N MET A 35 22.82 18.44 17.56
CA MET A 35 23.01 17.43 18.60
C MET A 35 23.26 16.06 17.96
N GLU A 36 24.32 15.37 18.40
CA GLU A 36 24.58 13.98 18.02
C GLU A 36 23.65 13.05 18.81
N ILE A 37 22.92 12.16 18.09
CA ILE A 37 21.98 11.21 18.70
C ILE A 37 22.08 9.84 18.05
N THR A 38 21.76 8.80 18.82
CA THR A 38 21.56 7.44 18.31
C THR A 38 20.08 7.06 18.42
N VAL A 39 19.49 6.65 17.30
CA VAL A 39 18.08 6.25 17.22
C VAL A 39 17.97 4.73 17.20
N ASP A 40 17.45 4.13 18.27
CA ASP A 40 17.07 2.72 18.31
C ASP A 40 15.56 2.57 18.05
N ALA A 41 15.20 2.47 16.78
CA ALA A 41 13.81 2.33 16.38
C ALA A 41 13.19 0.98 16.81
N LYS A 42 14.02 -0.06 17.06
CA LYS A 42 13.52 -1.36 17.54
C LYS A 42 13.03 -1.27 18.99
N ARG A 43 13.76 -0.54 19.81
CA ARG A 43 13.42 -0.33 21.24
C ARG A 43 12.55 0.91 21.48
N GLY A 44 12.41 1.78 20.46
CA GLY A 44 11.68 3.03 20.58
C GLY A 44 12.38 4.06 21.46
N VAL A 45 13.72 4.08 21.46
CA VAL A 45 14.55 4.94 22.32
C VAL A 45 15.52 5.78 21.49
N VAL A 46 15.69 7.04 21.89
CA VAL A 46 16.73 7.94 21.38
C VAL A 46 17.75 8.18 22.49
N TYR A 47 19.02 7.95 22.17
CA TYR A 47 20.13 8.21 23.09
C TYR A 47 20.88 9.47 22.66
N GLU A 48 21.36 10.24 23.63
CA GLU A 48 22.28 11.34 23.38
C GLU A 48 23.67 10.78 23.06
N GLY A 49 24.33 11.30 22.01
CA GLY A 49 25.63 10.88 21.54
C GLY A 49 25.61 9.61 20.68
N ILE A 50 26.82 9.14 20.33
CA ILE A 50 27.03 7.92 19.56
C ILE A 50 27.13 6.74 20.54
N VAL A 51 26.08 5.93 20.56
CA VAL A 51 26.03 4.70 21.36
C VAL A 51 26.26 3.51 20.42
N LEU A 52 27.37 2.83 20.58
CA LEU A 52 27.61 1.55 19.93
C LEU A 52 26.76 0.49 20.65
N MET A 53 25.71 0.02 19.95
CA MET A 53 24.88 -1.04 20.48
C MET A 53 25.58 -2.38 20.22
N GLU A 54 26.03 -3.06 21.27
CA GLU A 54 26.32 -4.47 21.17
C GLU A 54 25.02 -5.24 20.92
N GLU A 55 24.92 -5.89 19.77
CA GLU A 55 23.86 -6.85 19.51
C GLU A 55 24.02 -8.03 20.46
N LYS A 56 23.43 -7.95 21.65
CA LYS A 56 23.22 -9.16 22.49
C LYS A 56 22.20 -10.02 21.72
N GLU A 57 22.70 -11.16 21.26
CA GLU A 57 21.93 -12.24 20.67
C GLU A 57 20.88 -12.78 21.66
N GLU A 58 19.77 -12.11 21.80
CA GLU A 58 18.56 -12.69 22.41
C GLU A 58 17.52 -12.91 21.32
N GLY A 59 17.34 -14.17 20.94
CA GLY A 59 16.25 -14.60 20.07
C GLY A 59 16.49 -14.44 18.56
N LYS A 60 17.34 -15.29 18.01
CA LYS A 60 17.40 -15.51 16.55
C LYS A 60 16.06 -16.02 16.04
N THR A 61 15.20 -15.12 15.63
CA THR A 61 14.18 -15.41 14.59
C THR A 61 13.80 -14.12 13.90
N SER A 62 14.26 -13.92 12.67
CA SER A 62 13.74 -13.04 11.62
C SER A 62 14.54 -11.83 11.14
N ALA A 63 15.86 -11.75 11.25
CA ALA A 63 16.57 -10.66 10.56
C ALA A 63 17.96 -10.95 10.03
N ASN A 64 18.43 -12.19 9.99
CA ASN A 64 19.79 -12.48 9.52
C ASN A 64 19.84 -13.59 8.47
N ILE A 65 19.24 -13.39 7.30
CA ILE A 65 19.67 -14.11 6.09
C ILE A 65 20.80 -13.33 5.37
N ALA A 66 21.04 -12.08 5.76
CA ALA A 66 22.10 -11.24 5.16
C ALA A 66 23.48 -11.35 5.83
N SER A 67 23.68 -12.16 6.89
CA SER A 67 24.98 -12.29 7.58
C SER A 67 25.39 -13.73 7.89
N VAL A 68 25.14 -14.66 6.94
CA VAL A 68 25.87 -15.92 6.91
C VAL A 68 27.01 -15.81 5.90
N SER A 69 27.99 -14.99 6.21
CA SER A 69 29.27 -14.96 5.53
C SER A 69 30.30 -15.68 6.39
N ALA A 70 30.26 -17.00 6.36
CA ALA A 70 31.42 -17.86 6.52
C ALA A 70 31.05 -19.28 6.11
N HIS A 71 31.48 -19.70 4.92
CA HIS A 71 31.39 -21.04 4.35
C HIS A 71 30.02 -21.46 3.79
N GLY A 72 29.65 -20.88 2.67
CA GLY A 72 28.56 -21.28 1.83
C GLY A 72 27.80 -20.05 1.32
N VAL A 73 28.02 -19.68 0.08
CA VAL A 73 27.24 -18.66 -0.63
C VAL A 73 25.80 -19.18 -0.72
N VAL A 74 24.95 -18.79 0.22
CA VAL A 74 23.51 -18.94 0.06
C VAL A 74 23.14 -17.88 -0.98
N THR A 75 23.14 -18.26 -2.24
CA THR A 75 22.73 -17.38 -3.33
C THR A 75 21.25 -17.03 -3.17
N GLU A 76 20.87 -15.84 -3.61
CA GLU A 76 19.48 -15.34 -3.58
C GLU A 76 18.50 -16.34 -4.20
N ASP A 77 18.94 -17.13 -5.19
CA ASP A 77 18.19 -18.25 -5.77
C ASP A 77 17.80 -19.32 -4.75
N ILE A 78 18.65 -19.58 -3.76
CA ILE A 78 18.37 -20.56 -2.70
C ILE A 78 17.27 -20.05 -1.77
N ILE A 79 17.20 -18.74 -1.48
CA ILE A 79 16.12 -18.16 -0.67
C ILE A 79 14.77 -18.31 -1.36
N HIS A 80 14.72 -18.11 -2.67
CA HIS A 80 13.51 -18.34 -3.46
C HIS A 80 13.12 -19.84 -3.49
N GLN A 81 14.09 -20.71 -3.66
CA GLN A 81 13.86 -22.17 -3.69
C GLN A 81 13.44 -22.74 -2.33
N LEU A 82 13.92 -22.16 -1.23
CA LEU A 82 13.56 -22.56 0.14
C LEU A 82 12.30 -21.87 0.67
N ALA A 83 11.76 -20.89 -0.04
CA ALA A 83 10.53 -20.24 0.37
C ALA A 83 9.33 -21.19 0.22
N PRO A 84 8.49 -21.36 1.24
CA PRO A 84 7.36 -22.25 1.16
C PRO A 84 6.37 -21.79 0.09
N ILE A 85 5.80 -22.75 -0.63
CA ILE A 85 4.70 -22.53 -1.56
C ILE A 85 3.43 -22.33 -0.76
N THR A 86 2.67 -21.27 -1.09
CA THR A 86 1.40 -20.94 -0.46
C THR A 86 0.30 -20.80 -1.51
N ALA A 87 -0.93 -21.16 -1.15
CA ALA A 87 -2.11 -20.91 -1.97
C ALA A 87 -2.45 -19.42 -1.98
N THR A 88 -2.42 -18.80 -0.78
CA THR A 88 -2.55 -17.35 -0.62
C THR A 88 -1.27 -16.67 -1.12
N LYS A 89 -1.40 -15.75 -2.08
CA LYS A 89 -0.27 -15.00 -2.64
C LYS A 89 0.27 -14.01 -1.61
N ILE A 90 1.59 -13.85 -1.58
CA ILE A 90 2.24 -12.81 -0.78
C ILE A 90 2.71 -11.71 -1.72
N TYR A 91 2.06 -10.57 -1.64
CA TYR A 91 2.43 -9.36 -2.36
C TYR A 91 3.24 -8.42 -1.47
N MET A 92 3.90 -7.46 -2.10
CA MET A 92 4.69 -6.44 -1.41
C MET A 92 4.09 -5.06 -1.64
N ASN A 93 4.09 -4.21 -0.61
CA ASN A 93 3.79 -2.79 -0.71
C ASN A 93 5.06 -2.04 -1.12
N LEU A 94 4.94 -1.09 -2.04
CA LEU A 94 6.05 -0.29 -2.51
C LEU A 94 5.62 1.17 -2.72
N GLY A 95 6.25 2.10 -2.03
CA GLY A 95 6.03 3.54 -2.21
C GLY A 95 7.06 4.16 -3.14
N GLU A 96 8.34 3.91 -2.88
CA GLU A 96 9.47 4.51 -3.61
C GLU A 96 9.98 3.56 -4.71
N PRO A 97 9.84 3.91 -6.00
CA PRO A 97 10.26 3.04 -7.10
C PRO A 97 11.74 2.68 -7.11
N SER A 98 12.61 3.61 -6.72
CA SER A 98 14.07 3.47 -6.80
C SER A 98 14.63 2.35 -5.92
N ILE A 99 13.89 1.92 -4.90
CA ILE A 99 14.37 0.88 -3.96
C ILE A 99 14.02 -0.54 -4.39
N ILE A 100 13.28 -0.74 -5.50
CA ILE A 100 12.86 -2.08 -5.94
C ILE A 100 14.03 -3.05 -6.11
N GLY A 101 15.16 -2.55 -6.59
CA GLY A 101 16.37 -3.35 -6.76
C GLY A 101 16.88 -4.02 -5.48
N ARG A 102 16.58 -3.45 -4.29
CA ARG A 102 16.93 -4.03 -2.98
C ARG A 102 16.04 -5.21 -2.60
N TYR A 103 14.82 -5.26 -3.16
CA TYR A 103 13.78 -6.17 -2.72
C TYR A 103 13.34 -7.19 -3.78
N LYS A 104 13.78 -7.05 -5.03
CA LYS A 104 13.36 -7.90 -6.16
C LYS A 104 13.54 -9.40 -5.92
N ASN A 105 14.50 -9.75 -5.09
CA ASN A 105 14.86 -11.14 -4.76
C ASN A 105 14.14 -11.67 -3.50
N LEU A 106 13.28 -10.87 -2.85
CA LEU A 106 12.42 -11.39 -1.79
C LEU A 106 11.35 -12.34 -2.38
N PRO A 107 10.90 -13.34 -1.59
CA PRO A 107 9.93 -14.32 -2.05
C PRO A 107 8.50 -13.75 -2.05
N PHE A 108 8.20 -12.81 -2.93
CA PHE A 108 6.87 -12.25 -3.14
C PHE A 108 6.35 -12.57 -4.54
N ASP A 109 5.04 -12.60 -4.69
CA ASP A 109 4.35 -13.00 -5.92
C ASP A 109 4.00 -11.81 -6.83
N GLY A 110 4.17 -10.58 -6.35
CA GLY A 110 3.90 -9.33 -7.06
C GLY A 110 3.88 -8.12 -6.12
N ILE A 111 3.66 -6.95 -6.69
CA ILE A 111 3.41 -5.71 -5.93
C ILE A 111 1.89 -5.52 -5.83
N GLY A 112 1.35 -5.65 -4.61
CA GLY A 112 -0.10 -5.50 -4.36
C GLY A 112 -0.54 -4.05 -4.14
N LEU A 113 0.40 -3.18 -3.81
CA LEU A 113 0.20 -1.74 -3.71
C LEU A 113 1.46 -1.02 -4.11
N MET A 114 1.46 -0.44 -5.32
CA MET A 114 2.42 0.57 -5.72
C MET A 114 1.78 1.95 -5.57
N ARG A 115 2.38 2.79 -4.74
CA ARG A 115 1.91 4.17 -4.52
C ARG A 115 2.57 5.12 -5.49
N THR A 116 1.77 5.93 -6.19
CA THR A 116 2.29 6.92 -7.15
C THR A 116 2.65 8.25 -6.48
N GLU A 117 2.22 8.50 -5.26
CA GLU A 117 2.44 9.76 -4.54
C GLU A 117 3.92 10.13 -4.43
N PHE A 118 4.81 9.15 -4.23
CA PHE A 118 6.25 9.38 -4.22
C PHE A 118 6.80 9.85 -5.57
N ILE A 119 6.25 9.34 -6.67
CA ILE A 119 6.63 9.82 -8.00
C ILE A 119 6.21 11.28 -8.15
N PHE A 120 5.00 11.63 -7.69
CA PHE A 120 4.53 13.02 -7.71
C PHE A 120 5.41 13.95 -6.89
N THR A 121 5.79 13.55 -5.68
CA THR A 121 6.59 14.40 -4.79
C THR A 121 8.06 14.48 -5.19
N ASN A 122 8.67 13.38 -5.59
CA ASN A 122 10.12 13.29 -5.78
C ASN A 122 10.56 13.49 -7.24
N MET A 123 9.74 13.07 -8.23
CA MET A 123 10.13 13.13 -9.64
C MET A 123 9.40 14.24 -10.40
N ILE A 124 8.15 14.53 -10.06
CA ILE A 124 7.31 15.53 -10.75
C ILE A 124 7.39 16.89 -10.04
N GLY A 125 7.18 16.95 -8.73
CA GLY A 125 7.34 18.13 -7.88
C GLY A 125 6.29 19.21 -8.06
N ALA A 126 5.22 18.97 -8.83
CA ALA A 126 4.18 19.97 -9.11
C ALA A 126 2.80 19.34 -9.18
N HIS A 127 1.79 20.16 -8.89
CA HIS A 127 0.38 19.75 -8.96
C HIS A 127 -0.05 19.46 -10.41
N PRO A 128 -0.79 18.36 -10.69
CA PRO A 128 -1.21 17.98 -12.05
C PRO A 128 -1.91 19.12 -12.80
N MET A 129 -2.85 19.80 -12.18
CA MET A 129 -3.59 20.88 -12.84
C MET A 129 -2.74 22.14 -13.08
N TYR A 130 -1.70 22.37 -12.27
CA TYR A 130 -0.69 23.40 -12.58
C TYR A 130 0.07 23.04 -13.85
N LEU A 131 0.45 21.75 -14.02
CA LEU A 131 1.14 21.26 -15.21
C LEU A 131 0.26 21.32 -16.45
N VAL A 132 -1.04 21.02 -16.31
CA VAL A 132 -2.03 21.22 -17.38
C VAL A 132 -2.09 22.68 -17.82
N LYS A 133 -2.27 23.61 -16.86
CA LYS A 133 -2.35 25.05 -17.10
C LYS A 133 -1.09 25.62 -17.76
N THR A 134 0.07 25.09 -17.44
CA THR A 134 1.37 25.53 -17.98
C THR A 134 1.85 24.76 -19.21
N GLY A 135 1.03 23.84 -19.76
CA GLY A 135 1.38 23.05 -20.94
C GLY A 135 2.45 21.98 -20.69
N GLN A 136 2.69 21.60 -19.45
CA GLN A 136 3.71 20.63 -19.02
C GLN A 136 3.15 19.23 -18.76
N GLY A 137 1.91 18.93 -19.17
CA GLY A 137 1.26 17.64 -18.97
C GLY A 137 2.07 16.45 -19.49
N LYS A 138 2.75 16.61 -20.63
CA LYS A 138 3.63 15.56 -21.18
C LYS A 138 4.76 15.18 -20.22
N MET A 139 5.37 16.13 -19.53
CA MET A 139 6.42 15.86 -18.54
C MET A 139 5.89 14.99 -17.40
N MET A 140 4.68 15.27 -16.92
CA MET A 140 4.03 14.44 -15.89
C MET A 140 3.83 13.01 -16.39
N VAL A 141 3.26 12.83 -17.60
CA VAL A 141 3.07 11.51 -18.22
C VAL A 141 4.38 10.73 -18.30
N ASP A 142 5.44 11.38 -18.79
CA ASP A 142 6.74 10.76 -18.98
C ASP A 142 7.36 10.34 -17.62
N LYS A 143 7.31 11.20 -16.62
CA LYS A 143 7.86 10.92 -15.28
C LYS A 143 7.08 9.85 -14.52
N LEU A 144 5.75 9.88 -14.59
CA LEU A 144 4.92 8.87 -13.97
C LEU A 144 5.15 7.50 -14.64
N ALA A 145 5.19 7.47 -15.98
CA ALA A 145 5.50 6.26 -16.74
C ALA A 145 6.91 5.72 -16.41
N GLU A 146 7.92 6.58 -16.28
CA GLU A 146 9.28 6.22 -15.88
C GLU A 146 9.31 5.51 -14.52
N GLY A 147 8.66 6.09 -13.50
CA GLY A 147 8.61 5.50 -12.16
C GLY A 147 7.88 4.15 -12.11
N ILE A 148 6.76 4.02 -12.82
CA ILE A 148 6.02 2.75 -12.89
C ILE A 148 6.84 1.69 -13.65
N THR A 149 7.45 2.06 -14.77
CA THR A 149 8.29 1.18 -15.60
C THR A 149 9.46 0.62 -14.81
N MET A 150 10.14 1.43 -14.02
CA MET A 150 11.25 1.02 -13.17
C MET A 150 10.88 -0.19 -12.29
N VAL A 151 9.70 -0.18 -11.70
CA VAL A 151 9.23 -1.28 -10.86
C VAL A 151 8.77 -2.47 -11.70
N ALA A 152 7.92 -2.23 -12.68
CA ALA A 152 7.27 -3.27 -13.46
C ALA A 152 8.26 -4.11 -14.27
N GLN A 153 9.29 -3.48 -14.82
CA GLN A 153 10.35 -4.14 -15.58
C GLN A 153 11.22 -5.02 -14.68
N GLU A 154 11.57 -4.53 -13.49
CA GLU A 154 12.48 -5.23 -12.57
C GLU A 154 11.89 -6.54 -12.06
N ILE A 155 10.57 -6.63 -11.95
CA ILE A 155 9.90 -7.82 -11.42
C ILE A 155 9.08 -8.59 -12.46
N TYR A 156 9.16 -8.22 -13.74
CA TYR A 156 8.42 -8.90 -14.82
C TYR A 156 8.67 -10.42 -14.79
N PRO A 157 7.64 -11.29 -14.97
CA PRO A 157 6.24 -11.00 -15.29
C PRO A 157 5.31 -10.88 -14.06
N ARG A 158 5.84 -10.76 -12.82
CA ARG A 158 5.03 -10.62 -11.61
C ARG A 158 4.16 -9.35 -11.68
N PRO A 159 2.88 -9.40 -11.24
CA PRO A 159 1.98 -8.25 -11.36
C PRO A 159 2.39 -7.08 -10.48
N VAL A 160 2.10 -5.88 -10.97
CA VAL A 160 2.23 -4.62 -10.25
C VAL A 160 0.88 -3.93 -10.26
N VAL A 161 0.23 -3.84 -9.09
CA VAL A 161 -1.02 -3.12 -8.91
C VAL A 161 -0.71 -1.67 -8.53
N VAL A 162 -0.85 -0.77 -9.51
CA VAL A 162 -0.56 0.65 -9.36
C VAL A 162 -1.80 1.37 -8.84
N ARG A 163 -1.71 1.92 -7.63
CA ARG A 163 -2.75 2.80 -7.12
C ARG A 163 -2.64 4.17 -7.79
N MET A 164 -3.69 4.57 -8.47
CA MET A 164 -3.82 5.94 -8.97
C MET A 164 -3.73 6.91 -7.79
N SER A 165 -3.32 8.15 -8.03
CA SER A 165 -2.94 9.08 -6.96
C SER A 165 -4.06 9.32 -5.93
N ASP A 166 -3.74 9.19 -4.65
CA ASP A 166 -4.68 9.36 -3.53
C ASP A 166 -4.24 10.49 -2.61
N PHE A 167 -4.12 11.68 -3.16
CA PHE A 167 -3.79 12.86 -2.38
C PHE A 167 -5.04 13.47 -1.72
N ARG A 168 -4.86 13.84 -0.47
CA ARG A 168 -5.78 14.74 0.22
C ARG A 168 -5.52 16.18 -0.21
N THR A 169 -6.51 17.04 -0.09
CA THR A 169 -6.40 18.46 -0.49
C THR A 169 -5.23 19.19 0.20
N ASN A 170 -5.01 18.92 1.49
CA ASN A 170 -3.88 19.51 2.24
C ASN A 170 -2.52 18.99 1.76
N GLU A 171 -2.41 17.75 1.28
CA GLU A 171 -1.17 17.19 0.74
C GLU A 171 -0.86 17.75 -0.65
N PHE A 172 -1.83 17.74 -1.55
CA PHE A 172 -1.67 18.30 -2.89
C PHE A 172 -1.39 19.82 -2.88
N ARG A 173 -1.96 20.51 -1.90
CA ARG A 173 -1.70 21.94 -1.71
C ARG A 173 -0.22 22.24 -1.46
N GLY A 174 0.55 21.30 -0.93
CA GLY A 174 2.00 21.42 -0.71
C GLY A 174 2.84 21.30 -1.98
N LEU A 175 2.29 20.80 -3.09
CA LEU A 175 3.00 20.75 -4.36
C LEU A 175 2.99 22.10 -5.07
N LYS A 176 3.99 22.36 -5.93
CA LYS A 176 4.08 23.59 -6.70
C LYS A 176 2.78 23.86 -7.48
N GLY A 177 2.16 25.00 -7.25
CA GLY A 177 0.90 25.42 -7.84
C GLY A 177 -0.34 24.78 -7.22
N GLY A 178 -0.20 23.95 -6.19
CA GLY A 178 -1.33 23.32 -5.51
C GLY A 178 -2.15 24.30 -4.67
N ASP A 179 -1.53 25.33 -4.12
CA ASP A 179 -2.19 26.39 -3.36
C ASP A 179 -3.15 27.26 -4.20
N GLU A 180 -2.95 27.30 -5.52
CA GLU A 180 -3.84 27.98 -6.47
C GLU A 180 -5.08 27.15 -6.84
N VAL A 181 -5.00 25.82 -6.69
CA VAL A 181 -6.00 24.87 -7.23
C VAL A 181 -6.79 24.18 -6.12
N GLU A 182 -6.11 23.80 -5.05
CA GLU A 182 -6.71 22.98 -4.00
C GLU A 182 -7.57 23.80 -3.02
N PRO A 183 -8.81 23.38 -2.76
CA PRO A 183 -9.64 23.98 -1.74
C PRO A 183 -9.08 23.71 -0.33
N ILE A 184 -9.46 24.54 0.62
CA ILE A 184 -9.23 24.28 2.04
C ILE A 184 -10.44 23.52 2.58
N GLU A 185 -10.23 22.29 3.02
CA GLU A 185 -11.25 21.45 3.63
C GLU A 185 -11.04 21.36 5.14
N ALA A 186 -12.14 21.37 5.88
CA ALA A 186 -12.10 21.17 7.34
C ALA A 186 -11.69 19.73 7.71
N ASN A 187 -11.99 18.76 6.86
CA ASN A 187 -11.68 17.35 7.08
C ASN A 187 -11.21 16.66 5.80
N PRO A 188 -9.96 16.90 5.36
CA PRO A 188 -9.43 16.36 4.10
C PRO A 188 -9.39 14.83 4.05
N MET A 189 -9.35 14.16 5.22
CA MET A 189 -9.29 12.70 5.31
C MET A 189 -10.51 12.03 4.67
N ILE A 190 -11.69 12.62 4.81
CA ILE A 190 -12.94 12.15 4.22
C ILE A 190 -13.49 13.11 3.15
N GLY A 191 -12.65 14.00 2.68
CA GLY A 191 -12.99 15.06 1.73
C GLY A 191 -12.86 14.66 0.25
N TRP A 192 -12.43 15.61 -0.54
CA TRP A 192 -12.27 15.48 -2.00
C TRP A 192 -10.96 14.77 -2.34
N ARG A 193 -11.01 13.44 -2.37
CA ARG A 193 -9.88 12.55 -2.67
C ARG A 193 -10.33 11.32 -3.46
N GLY A 194 -9.38 10.63 -4.09
CA GLY A 194 -9.62 9.42 -4.86
C GLY A 194 -10.57 9.66 -6.03
N VAL A 195 -11.46 8.71 -6.31
CA VAL A 195 -12.33 8.71 -7.49
C VAL A 195 -13.21 9.95 -7.59
N SER A 196 -13.70 10.51 -6.48
CA SER A 196 -14.50 11.75 -6.52
C SER A 196 -13.74 12.94 -7.11
N ARG A 197 -12.42 12.95 -6.95
CA ARG A 197 -11.52 13.95 -7.57
C ARG A 197 -11.39 13.72 -9.07
N TYR A 198 -11.22 12.47 -9.49
CA TYR A 198 -10.96 12.11 -10.89
C TYR A 198 -12.12 12.45 -11.84
N ILE A 199 -13.35 12.35 -11.35
CA ILE A 199 -14.56 12.67 -12.13
C ILE A 199 -14.99 14.13 -12.02
N SER A 200 -14.29 14.92 -11.21
CA SER A 200 -14.57 16.34 -11.04
C SER A 200 -13.97 17.15 -12.19
N PRO A 201 -14.74 18.07 -12.82
CA PRO A 201 -14.20 18.95 -13.86
C PRO A 201 -12.98 19.76 -13.42
N ALA A 202 -12.82 19.98 -12.11
CA ALA A 202 -11.66 20.68 -11.56
C ALA A 202 -10.36 19.88 -11.60
N TYR A 203 -10.43 18.53 -11.79
CA TYR A 203 -9.24 17.67 -11.76
C TYR A 203 -9.21 16.62 -12.88
N GLU A 204 -10.28 16.39 -13.62
CA GLU A 204 -10.42 15.32 -14.62
C GLU A 204 -9.22 15.24 -15.57
N GLU A 205 -8.73 16.38 -16.09
CA GLU A 205 -7.56 16.38 -16.99
C GLU A 205 -6.29 15.89 -16.29
N GLY A 206 -6.12 16.18 -14.99
CA GLY A 206 -5.03 15.61 -14.18
C GLY A 206 -5.09 14.09 -14.12
N PHE A 207 -6.28 13.52 -13.94
CA PHE A 207 -6.48 12.07 -13.98
C PHE A 207 -6.26 11.47 -15.36
N ARG A 208 -6.68 12.16 -16.44
CA ARG A 208 -6.40 11.72 -17.81
C ARG A 208 -4.90 11.62 -18.09
N LEU A 209 -4.08 12.50 -17.52
CA LEU A 209 -2.62 12.38 -17.61
C LEU A 209 -2.10 11.12 -16.91
N GLU A 210 -2.66 10.75 -15.76
CA GLU A 210 -2.32 9.48 -15.11
C GLU A 210 -2.71 8.27 -15.99
N CYS A 211 -3.88 8.29 -16.60
CA CYS A 211 -4.31 7.24 -17.53
C CYS A 211 -3.36 7.12 -18.73
N ARG A 212 -2.95 8.24 -19.32
CA ARG A 212 -1.97 8.28 -20.44
C ARG A 212 -0.62 7.71 -20.01
N ALA A 213 -0.17 7.95 -18.78
CA ALA A 213 1.05 7.35 -18.26
C ALA A 213 0.93 5.82 -18.12
N MET A 214 -0.17 5.32 -17.58
CA MET A 214 -0.46 3.89 -17.49
C MET A 214 -0.51 3.23 -18.87
N ARG A 215 -1.19 3.85 -19.83
CA ARG A 215 -1.22 3.37 -21.23
C ARG A 215 0.18 3.34 -21.84
N LYS A 216 0.97 4.39 -21.64
CA LYS A 216 2.35 4.46 -22.13
C LYS A 216 3.20 3.29 -21.61
N VAL A 217 3.11 2.97 -20.33
CA VAL A 217 3.83 1.84 -19.72
C VAL A 217 3.43 0.52 -20.39
N ARG A 218 2.16 0.32 -20.66
CA ARG A 218 1.66 -0.92 -21.23
C ARG A 218 1.92 -1.05 -22.74
N GLU A 219 1.66 0.01 -23.50
CA GLU A 219 1.70 -0.03 -24.96
C GLU A 219 3.09 0.31 -25.51
N GLU A 220 3.76 1.35 -24.99
CA GLU A 220 5.06 1.77 -25.51
C GLU A 220 6.22 0.96 -24.93
N TYR A 221 6.14 0.60 -23.62
CA TYR A 221 7.19 -0.20 -22.97
C TYR A 221 6.85 -1.70 -22.90
N GLY A 222 5.66 -2.12 -23.33
CA GLY A 222 5.26 -3.53 -23.42
C GLY A 222 5.10 -4.24 -22.07
N LEU A 223 4.85 -3.50 -20.99
CA LEU A 223 4.76 -4.05 -19.64
C LEU A 223 3.30 -4.39 -19.27
N GLU A 224 2.83 -5.53 -19.74
CA GLU A 224 1.44 -6.00 -19.51
C GLU A 224 1.15 -6.40 -18.06
N ASN A 225 2.18 -6.58 -17.25
CA ASN A 225 2.05 -6.91 -15.83
C ASN A 225 1.58 -5.75 -14.93
N VAL A 226 1.30 -4.57 -15.50
CA VAL A 226 0.83 -3.39 -14.77
C VAL A 226 -0.69 -3.31 -14.80
N TRP A 227 -1.32 -3.25 -13.62
CA TRP A 227 -2.76 -3.12 -13.42
C TRP A 227 -3.09 -1.84 -12.66
N ALA A 228 -4.28 -1.28 -12.85
CA ALA A 228 -4.71 -0.09 -12.13
C ALA A 228 -5.55 -0.42 -10.90
N MET A 229 -5.40 0.37 -9.85
CA MET A 229 -6.24 0.35 -8.66
C MET A 229 -6.74 1.75 -8.34
N LEU A 230 -8.05 1.90 -8.21
CA LEU A 230 -8.71 3.16 -7.89
C LEU A 230 -8.90 3.30 -6.39
N PRO A 231 -8.36 4.36 -5.76
CA PRO A 231 -8.50 4.59 -4.32
C PRO A 231 -9.81 5.29 -3.98
N PHE A 232 -10.24 5.10 -2.75
CA PHE A 232 -11.32 5.83 -2.08
C PHE A 232 -12.62 5.92 -2.87
N VAL A 233 -13.02 4.78 -3.44
CA VAL A 233 -14.28 4.63 -4.18
C VAL A 233 -15.43 4.61 -3.19
N ARG A 234 -16.48 5.41 -3.43
CA ARG A 234 -17.64 5.52 -2.53
C ARG A 234 -18.91 4.93 -3.09
N THR A 235 -19.10 5.06 -4.42
CA THR A 235 -20.35 4.68 -5.08
C THR A 235 -20.11 3.97 -6.40
N THR A 236 -21.06 3.13 -6.81
CA THR A 236 -20.98 2.44 -8.11
C THR A 236 -21.14 3.39 -9.29
N TRP A 237 -21.87 4.51 -9.12
CA TRP A 237 -22.03 5.48 -10.21
C TRP A 237 -20.71 6.23 -10.51
N GLU A 238 -19.95 6.64 -9.47
CA GLU A 238 -18.65 7.28 -9.70
C GLU A 238 -17.64 6.29 -10.29
N LEU A 239 -17.70 5.00 -9.90
CA LEU A 239 -16.87 3.96 -10.52
C LEU A 239 -17.19 3.79 -12.01
N ARG A 240 -18.45 3.80 -12.40
CA ARG A 240 -18.84 3.76 -13.82
C ARG A 240 -18.30 4.97 -14.57
N LYS A 241 -18.44 6.17 -13.98
CA LYS A 241 -17.96 7.41 -14.60
C LYS A 241 -16.45 7.43 -14.79
N VAL A 242 -15.67 6.99 -13.79
CA VAL A 242 -14.20 6.92 -13.93
C VAL A 242 -13.76 5.88 -14.96
N LYS A 243 -14.50 4.76 -15.09
CA LYS A 243 -14.24 3.75 -16.14
C LYS A 243 -14.48 4.30 -17.54
N GLU A 244 -15.49 5.17 -17.73
CA GLU A 244 -15.71 5.87 -19.01
C GLU A 244 -14.50 6.74 -19.37
N ILE A 245 -14.01 7.55 -18.42
CA ILE A 245 -12.83 8.39 -18.62
C ILE A 245 -11.58 7.53 -18.94
N MET A 246 -11.38 6.44 -18.22
CA MET A 246 -10.27 5.51 -18.49
C MET A 246 -10.36 4.89 -19.88
N ALA A 247 -11.57 4.49 -20.31
CA ALA A 247 -11.80 3.92 -21.65
C ALA A 247 -11.54 4.94 -22.77
N GLU A 248 -11.93 6.20 -22.57
CA GLU A 248 -11.62 7.29 -23.50
C GLU A 248 -10.10 7.52 -23.66
N GLU A 249 -9.32 7.25 -22.62
CA GLU A 249 -7.85 7.29 -22.65
C GLU A 249 -7.20 5.96 -23.09
N GLY A 250 -8.00 4.97 -23.52
CA GLY A 250 -7.51 3.69 -24.03
C GLY A 250 -7.28 2.61 -22.98
N LEU A 251 -7.62 2.85 -21.71
CA LEU A 251 -7.52 1.85 -20.64
C LEU A 251 -8.85 1.11 -20.48
N VAL A 252 -9.05 0.07 -21.27
CA VAL A 252 -10.25 -0.75 -21.24
C VAL A 252 -9.98 -2.03 -20.45
N GLN A 253 -10.85 -2.32 -19.49
CA GLN A 253 -10.82 -3.55 -18.70
C GLN A 253 -11.03 -4.77 -19.60
N ASP A 254 -10.02 -5.64 -19.68
CA ASP A 254 -10.02 -6.85 -20.49
C ASP A 254 -9.14 -7.96 -19.86
N LYS A 255 -8.81 -8.99 -20.66
CA LYS A 255 -7.95 -10.09 -20.17
C LYS A 255 -6.52 -9.64 -19.86
N GLY A 256 -6.00 -8.62 -20.54
CA GLY A 256 -4.64 -8.12 -20.36
C GLY A 256 -4.54 -6.97 -19.35
N PHE A 257 -5.61 -6.16 -19.22
CA PHE A 257 -5.65 -5.04 -18.28
C PHE A 257 -6.70 -5.25 -17.20
N LYS A 258 -6.27 -5.32 -15.95
CA LYS A 258 -7.14 -5.50 -14.80
C LYS A 258 -7.35 -4.18 -14.07
N LEU A 259 -8.60 -3.95 -13.69
CA LEU A 259 -9.01 -2.83 -12.87
C LEU A 259 -9.41 -3.31 -11.47
N TRP A 260 -8.70 -2.84 -10.47
CA TRP A 260 -9.00 -3.07 -9.07
C TRP A 260 -9.55 -1.81 -8.43
N ILE A 261 -10.24 -1.95 -7.31
CA ILE A 261 -10.58 -0.85 -6.42
C ILE A 261 -10.01 -1.10 -5.02
N MET A 262 -9.70 -0.02 -4.33
CA MET A 262 -9.38 -0.09 -2.91
C MET A 262 -10.69 -0.13 -2.10
N ALA A 263 -10.94 -1.24 -1.42
CA ALA A 263 -12.10 -1.42 -0.56
C ALA A 263 -11.75 -0.88 0.83
N GLU A 264 -12.04 0.39 1.04
CA GLU A 264 -11.62 1.13 2.22
C GLU A 264 -12.70 2.07 2.77
N VAL A 265 -13.83 2.19 2.05
CA VAL A 265 -14.99 2.96 2.50
C VAL A 265 -16.13 1.99 2.82
N PRO A 266 -16.86 2.16 3.95
CA PRO A 266 -17.94 1.25 4.35
C PRO A 266 -19.04 1.06 3.30
N SER A 267 -19.31 2.04 2.43
CA SER A 267 -20.28 1.88 1.32
C SER A 267 -19.88 0.73 0.38
N VAL A 268 -18.57 0.52 0.13
CA VAL A 268 -18.10 -0.61 -0.67
C VAL A 268 -18.38 -1.95 0.02
N VAL A 269 -18.37 -1.99 1.34
CA VAL A 269 -18.71 -3.20 2.11
C VAL A 269 -20.19 -3.53 1.97
N PHE A 270 -21.06 -2.52 2.08
CA PHE A 270 -22.52 -2.70 1.99
C PHE A 270 -23.01 -3.00 0.55
N GLU A 271 -22.32 -2.50 -0.46
CA GLU A 271 -22.61 -2.71 -1.89
C GLU A 271 -21.55 -3.62 -2.56
N ALA A 272 -20.93 -4.55 -1.79
CA ALA A 272 -19.78 -5.31 -2.26
C ALA A 272 -20.08 -6.17 -3.50
N GLU A 273 -21.30 -6.70 -3.61
CA GLU A 273 -21.71 -7.50 -4.76
C GLU A 273 -21.88 -6.66 -6.03
N GLU A 274 -22.41 -5.45 -5.90
CA GLU A 274 -22.57 -4.50 -7.00
C GLU A 274 -21.21 -4.04 -7.52
N PHE A 275 -20.27 -3.74 -6.61
CA PHE A 275 -18.89 -3.40 -6.97
C PHE A 275 -18.17 -4.57 -7.62
N ALA A 276 -18.35 -5.80 -7.12
CA ALA A 276 -17.71 -7.00 -7.67
C ALA A 276 -18.03 -7.23 -9.15
N GLN A 277 -19.21 -6.82 -9.62
CA GLN A 277 -19.60 -6.92 -11.03
C GLN A 277 -18.86 -5.92 -11.94
N LEU A 278 -18.26 -4.87 -11.38
CA LEU A 278 -17.65 -3.77 -12.13
C LEU A 278 -16.13 -3.85 -12.22
N VAL A 279 -15.49 -4.68 -11.37
CA VAL A 279 -14.03 -4.75 -11.21
C VAL A 279 -13.49 -6.16 -11.41
N ASP A 280 -12.16 -6.29 -11.53
CA ASP A 280 -11.46 -7.59 -11.58
C ASP A 280 -10.98 -8.02 -10.20
N GLY A 281 -10.84 -7.09 -9.28
CA GLY A 281 -10.40 -7.38 -7.93
C GLY A 281 -10.56 -6.23 -6.96
N PHE A 282 -10.34 -6.58 -5.69
CA PHE A 282 -10.36 -5.66 -4.57
C PHE A 282 -9.02 -5.69 -3.85
N SER A 283 -8.61 -4.53 -3.33
CA SER A 283 -7.56 -4.46 -2.32
C SER A 283 -8.12 -3.76 -1.09
N ILE A 284 -8.18 -4.45 0.03
CA ILE A 284 -8.69 -3.90 1.28
C ILE A 284 -7.67 -2.91 1.83
N GLY A 285 -8.02 -1.63 1.86
CA GLY A 285 -7.26 -0.58 2.53
C GLY A 285 -7.62 -0.53 4.01
N SER A 286 -7.10 -1.49 4.80
CA SER A 286 -7.58 -1.70 6.17
C SER A 286 -7.36 -0.51 7.10
N ASN A 287 -6.39 0.36 6.83
CA ASN A 287 -6.20 1.58 7.61
C ASN A 287 -7.39 2.54 7.47
N ASP A 288 -7.77 2.91 6.25
CA ASP A 288 -8.92 3.79 6.02
C ASP A 288 -10.24 3.08 6.33
N LEU A 289 -10.36 1.78 6.04
CA LEU A 289 -11.54 0.99 6.42
C LEU A 289 -11.74 0.98 7.95
N THR A 290 -10.68 0.75 8.73
CA THR A 290 -10.75 0.79 10.20
C THR A 290 -11.18 2.16 10.69
N GLN A 291 -10.55 3.22 10.18
CA GLN A 291 -10.91 4.60 10.51
C GLN A 291 -12.39 4.88 10.29
N LEU A 292 -12.93 4.48 9.14
CA LEU A 292 -14.30 4.80 8.77
C LEU A 292 -15.35 3.89 9.42
N VAL A 293 -15.03 2.61 9.62
CA VAL A 293 -15.90 1.65 10.33
C VAL A 293 -15.98 2.00 11.81
N MET A 294 -14.85 2.38 12.42
CA MET A 294 -14.81 2.71 13.86
C MET A 294 -15.14 4.18 14.14
N GLY A 295 -15.23 5.05 13.12
CA GLY A 295 -15.39 6.48 13.29
C GLY A 295 -14.24 7.10 14.09
N ALA A 296 -13.02 6.59 13.94
CA ALA A 296 -11.83 6.99 14.70
C ALA A 296 -10.74 7.48 13.76
N ASP A 297 -10.33 8.72 13.92
CA ASP A 297 -9.21 9.28 13.14
C ASP A 297 -7.91 8.55 13.50
N ARG A 298 -7.27 7.93 12.49
CA ARG A 298 -6.01 7.19 12.65
C ARG A 298 -4.84 8.07 13.09
N ASP A 299 -4.91 9.38 12.84
CA ASP A 299 -3.89 10.34 13.24
C ASP A 299 -4.16 10.93 14.63
N SER A 300 -5.29 10.60 15.26
CA SER A 300 -5.62 11.02 16.63
C SER A 300 -4.83 10.24 17.67
N GLY A 301 -3.82 10.87 18.27
CA GLY A 301 -3.05 10.26 19.36
C GLY A 301 -3.92 9.85 20.56
N ILE A 302 -4.97 10.58 20.85
CA ILE A 302 -5.90 10.29 21.96
C ILE A 302 -6.65 8.99 21.68
N LEU A 303 -7.30 8.86 20.50
CA LEU A 303 -8.08 7.68 20.15
C LEU A 303 -7.19 6.44 19.98
N ASN A 304 -6.00 6.60 19.44
CA ASN A 304 -5.01 5.53 19.33
C ASN A 304 -4.58 5.00 20.72
N ASN A 305 -4.31 5.89 21.66
CA ASN A 305 -3.96 5.50 23.03
C ASN A 305 -5.12 4.84 23.80
N MET A 306 -6.36 5.15 23.42
CA MET A 306 -7.57 4.50 23.97
C MET A 306 -7.89 3.16 23.28
N GLY A 307 -7.18 2.78 22.23
CA GLY A 307 -7.39 1.53 21.51
C GLY A 307 -8.56 1.53 20.53
N TYR A 308 -9.09 2.69 20.14
CA TYR A 308 -10.19 2.75 19.17
C TYR A 308 -9.75 2.40 17.74
N PHE A 309 -8.52 2.73 17.36
CA PHE A 309 -7.97 2.39 16.05
C PHE A 309 -7.21 1.06 16.13
N ASP A 310 -7.92 -0.04 15.86
CA ASP A 310 -7.35 -1.39 15.81
C ASP A 310 -7.97 -2.16 14.65
N GLU A 311 -7.15 -2.53 13.67
CA GLU A 311 -7.56 -3.31 12.48
C GLU A 311 -8.09 -4.70 12.85
N ARG A 312 -7.80 -5.21 14.06
CA ARG A 312 -8.28 -6.49 14.60
C ARG A 312 -9.67 -6.41 15.23
N ASN A 313 -10.28 -5.22 15.28
CA ASN A 313 -11.62 -5.06 15.84
C ASN A 313 -12.63 -5.94 15.08
N GLU A 314 -13.56 -6.53 15.81
CA GLU A 314 -14.56 -7.45 15.25
C GLU A 314 -15.44 -6.81 14.16
N ALA A 315 -15.75 -5.51 14.28
CA ALA A 315 -16.50 -4.80 13.23
C ALA A 315 -15.70 -4.73 11.93
N VAL A 316 -14.38 -4.45 12.00
CA VAL A 316 -13.48 -4.42 10.85
C VAL A 316 -13.34 -5.81 10.25
N LYS A 317 -13.12 -6.85 11.05
CA LYS A 317 -13.06 -8.24 10.58
C LYS A 317 -14.33 -8.67 9.86
N ARG A 318 -15.51 -8.30 10.39
CA ARG A 318 -16.80 -8.58 9.73
C ARG A 318 -16.91 -7.88 8.38
N ALA A 319 -16.48 -6.63 8.28
CA ALA A 319 -16.44 -5.91 7.00
C ALA A 319 -15.54 -6.62 6.00
N ILE A 320 -14.37 -7.08 6.42
CA ILE A 320 -13.42 -7.86 5.60
C ILE A 320 -14.06 -9.18 5.15
N SER A 321 -14.70 -9.93 6.06
CA SER A 321 -15.38 -11.20 5.71
C SER A 321 -16.50 -11.00 4.68
N ILE A 322 -17.24 -9.90 4.75
CA ILE A 322 -18.28 -9.56 3.77
C ILE A 322 -17.65 -9.33 2.39
N LEU A 323 -16.56 -8.55 2.33
CA LEU A 323 -15.85 -8.27 1.08
C LEU A 323 -15.28 -9.53 0.44
N ILE A 324 -14.65 -10.43 1.22
CA ILE A 324 -14.08 -11.69 0.73
C ILE A 324 -15.19 -12.57 0.12
N LYS A 325 -16.29 -12.75 0.83
CA LYS A 325 -17.43 -13.55 0.36
C LYS A 325 -18.05 -12.99 -0.91
N ALA A 326 -18.24 -11.67 -0.98
CA ALA A 326 -18.78 -11.00 -2.16
C ALA A 326 -17.84 -11.13 -3.37
N ALA A 327 -16.53 -10.92 -3.19
CA ALA A 327 -15.55 -11.09 -4.25
C ALA A 327 -15.58 -12.52 -4.82
N HIS A 328 -15.51 -13.53 -3.98
CA HIS A 328 -15.52 -14.93 -4.39
C HIS A 328 -16.83 -15.36 -5.04
N LYS A 329 -17.98 -14.86 -4.55
CA LYS A 329 -19.30 -15.12 -5.17
C LYS A 329 -19.33 -14.72 -6.65
N TYR A 330 -18.60 -13.66 -7.03
CA TYR A 330 -18.52 -13.17 -8.41
C TYR A 330 -17.22 -13.57 -9.12
N GLY A 331 -16.44 -14.50 -8.56
CA GLY A 331 -15.19 -14.98 -9.14
C GLY A 331 -14.10 -13.91 -9.25
N LYS A 332 -14.10 -12.94 -8.32
CA LYS A 332 -13.11 -11.87 -8.27
C LYS A 332 -12.05 -12.14 -7.21
N THR A 333 -10.84 -11.66 -7.47
CA THR A 333 -9.75 -11.75 -6.50
C THR A 333 -9.85 -10.64 -5.46
N ILE A 334 -9.42 -10.96 -4.23
CA ILE A 334 -9.38 -10.00 -3.14
C ILE A 334 -8.06 -10.04 -2.39
N SER A 335 -7.49 -8.88 -2.19
CA SER A 335 -6.23 -8.64 -1.48
C SER A 335 -6.44 -7.73 -0.28
N ILE A 336 -5.43 -7.60 0.55
CA ILE A 336 -5.33 -6.57 1.60
C ILE A 336 -3.97 -5.90 1.50
N CYS A 337 -3.87 -4.59 1.75
CA CYS A 337 -2.63 -3.84 1.67
C CYS A 337 -2.38 -2.90 2.85
N GLY A 338 -3.19 -2.97 3.91
CA GLY A 338 -2.97 -2.21 5.13
C GLY A 338 -1.80 -2.72 5.97
N GLN A 339 -1.60 -2.11 7.14
CA GLN A 339 -0.47 -2.43 8.01
C GLN A 339 -0.71 -3.65 8.91
N GLY A 340 -1.97 -4.00 9.17
CA GLY A 340 -2.36 -5.07 10.09
C GLY A 340 -1.62 -6.40 9.87
N PRO A 341 -1.59 -6.96 8.64
CA PRO A 341 -0.92 -8.24 8.40
C PRO A 341 0.60 -8.21 8.62
N SER A 342 1.22 -7.04 8.45
CA SER A 342 2.65 -6.85 8.72
C SER A 342 2.98 -6.71 10.20
N GLN A 343 1.99 -6.39 11.04
CA GLN A 343 2.17 -6.11 12.47
C GLN A 343 1.64 -7.21 13.38
N TYR A 344 0.55 -7.86 12.97
CA TYR A 344 -0.20 -8.81 13.79
C TYR A 344 -0.32 -10.17 13.08
N PRO A 345 0.47 -11.18 13.51
CA PRO A 345 0.40 -12.53 12.93
C PRO A 345 -1.00 -13.15 12.98
N GLU A 346 -1.72 -12.91 14.08
CA GLU A 346 -3.10 -13.40 14.27
C GLU A 346 -4.08 -12.77 13.28
N PHE A 347 -3.81 -11.57 12.81
CA PHE A 347 -4.64 -10.93 11.77
C PHE A 347 -4.38 -11.56 10.40
N ALA A 348 -3.12 -11.86 10.07
CA ALA A 348 -2.78 -12.62 8.86
C ALA A 348 -3.39 -14.03 8.89
N GLU A 349 -3.38 -14.71 10.04
CA GLU A 349 -4.04 -16.01 10.21
C GLU A 349 -5.55 -15.92 9.96
N PHE A 350 -6.23 -14.91 10.52
CA PHE A 350 -7.65 -14.64 10.27
C PHE A 350 -7.94 -14.48 8.77
N LEU A 351 -7.14 -13.69 8.06
CA LEU A 351 -7.33 -13.45 6.62
C LEU A 351 -7.22 -14.73 5.79
N VAL A 352 -6.24 -15.59 6.11
CA VAL A 352 -6.07 -16.89 5.43
C VAL A 352 -7.26 -17.81 5.74
N GLN A 353 -7.75 -17.82 6.99
CA GLN A 353 -8.92 -18.61 7.38
C GLN A 353 -10.20 -18.15 6.69
N GLU A 354 -10.36 -16.85 6.44
CA GLU A 354 -11.47 -16.29 5.66
C GLU A 354 -11.33 -16.56 4.14
N GLY A 355 -10.16 -17.03 3.69
CA GLY A 355 -9.90 -17.40 2.31
C GLY A 355 -9.43 -16.27 1.42
N ILE A 356 -8.74 -15.25 1.96
CA ILE A 356 -8.19 -14.16 1.14
C ILE A 356 -7.24 -14.68 0.06
N ASP A 357 -7.28 -14.12 -1.15
CA ASP A 357 -6.44 -14.57 -2.27
C ASP A 357 -5.00 -14.08 -2.17
N SER A 358 -4.78 -12.91 -1.59
CA SER A 358 -3.44 -12.36 -1.40
C SER A 358 -3.34 -11.40 -0.23
N ILE A 359 -2.13 -11.33 0.33
CA ILE A 359 -1.79 -10.40 1.43
C ILE A 359 -0.59 -9.59 0.98
N SER A 360 -0.75 -8.27 0.88
CA SER A 360 0.31 -7.34 0.53
C SER A 360 0.91 -6.74 1.79
N VAL A 361 2.21 -6.93 1.99
CA VAL A 361 2.92 -6.56 3.22
C VAL A 361 4.13 -5.69 2.93
N ASN A 362 4.69 -5.08 3.95
CA ASN A 362 5.92 -4.32 3.82
C ASN A 362 7.11 -5.24 3.48
N PRO A 363 8.14 -4.72 2.79
CA PRO A 363 9.29 -5.53 2.34
C PRO A 363 9.96 -6.33 3.45
N ASP A 364 10.12 -5.74 4.63
CA ASP A 364 10.76 -6.33 5.81
C ASP A 364 10.02 -7.55 6.38
N THR A 365 8.74 -7.70 6.07
CA THR A 365 7.90 -8.80 6.59
C THR A 365 7.55 -9.87 5.56
N VAL A 366 7.92 -9.71 4.30
CA VAL A 366 7.58 -10.64 3.21
C VAL A 366 7.93 -12.09 3.54
N ALA A 367 9.18 -12.36 3.89
CA ALA A 367 9.66 -13.72 4.16
C ALA A 367 9.00 -14.34 5.40
N TYR A 368 8.75 -13.53 6.43
CA TYR A 368 8.06 -13.96 7.63
C TYR A 368 6.59 -14.30 7.33
N THR A 369 5.89 -13.40 6.66
CA THR A 369 4.47 -13.60 6.33
C THR A 369 4.27 -14.83 5.46
N ARG A 370 5.15 -15.09 4.49
CA ARG A 370 5.06 -16.29 3.65
C ARG A 370 5.15 -17.57 4.49
N ARG A 371 6.07 -17.63 5.45
CA ARG A 371 6.20 -18.79 6.36
C ARG A 371 4.99 -18.94 7.27
N LEU A 372 4.48 -17.84 7.80
CA LEU A 372 3.27 -17.83 8.62
C LEU A 372 2.07 -18.38 7.83
N VAL A 373 1.82 -17.84 6.63
CA VAL A 373 0.72 -18.28 5.77
C VAL A 373 0.84 -19.77 5.44
N ALA A 374 2.01 -20.26 5.05
CA ALA A 374 2.23 -21.69 4.80
C ALA A 374 1.88 -22.56 6.02
N THR A 375 2.28 -22.12 7.22
CA THR A 375 1.96 -22.84 8.47
C THR A 375 0.46 -22.86 8.75
N VAL A 376 -0.23 -21.73 8.51
CA VAL A 376 -1.69 -21.63 8.70
C VAL A 376 -2.41 -22.55 7.72
N GLU A 377 -2.06 -22.52 6.43
CA GLU A 377 -2.66 -23.36 5.40
C GLU A 377 -2.47 -24.85 5.69
N GLN A 378 -1.27 -25.27 6.10
CA GLN A 378 -1.00 -26.65 6.52
C GLN A 378 -1.84 -27.07 7.71
N ARG A 379 -1.99 -26.20 8.71
CA ARG A 379 -2.84 -26.44 9.89
C ARG A 379 -4.31 -26.58 9.51
N MET A 380 -4.81 -25.75 8.60
CA MET A 380 -6.18 -25.85 8.08
C MET A 380 -6.43 -27.20 7.38
N ILE A 381 -5.50 -27.66 6.55
CA ILE A 381 -5.58 -28.97 5.87
C ILE A 381 -5.61 -30.11 6.90
N LEU A 382 -4.68 -30.11 7.88
CA LEU A 382 -4.63 -31.12 8.92
C LEU A 382 -5.91 -31.17 9.76
N ASN A 383 -6.46 -30.01 10.11
CA ASN A 383 -7.71 -29.92 10.86
C ASN A 383 -8.89 -30.49 10.05
N LYS A 384 -8.95 -30.20 8.76
CA LYS A 384 -9.98 -30.75 7.88
C LYS A 384 -9.90 -32.29 7.81
N ILE A 385 -8.69 -32.84 7.65
CA ILE A 385 -8.47 -34.30 7.60
C ILE A 385 -8.84 -34.98 8.92
N ARG A 386 -8.53 -34.36 10.07
CA ARG A 386 -8.88 -34.90 11.40
C ARG A 386 -10.38 -34.90 11.68
N ASN A 387 -11.15 -34.02 11.04
CA ASN A 387 -12.59 -33.87 11.22
C ASN A 387 -13.42 -34.60 10.13
N MET A 388 -12.75 -35.26 9.19
CA MET A 388 -13.36 -36.21 8.21
C MET A 388 -13.42 -37.61 8.79
#